data_b9be08d0746d9779711d539a02ae2466
#
_entry.id   b9be08d0746d9779711d539a02ae2466
#
_cell.length_a   1.000
_cell.length_b   1.000
_cell.length_c   1.000
_cell.angle_alpha   90.00
_cell.angle_beta   90.00
_cell.angle_gamma   90.00
#
_symmetry.space_group_name_H-M   'P 1'
#
loop_
_entity.id
_entity.type
_entity.pdbx_description
1 polymer ?
#
loop_
_entity_poly.entity_id
_entity_poly.type
_entity_poly.pdbx_seq_one_letter_code
_entity_poly.pdbx_strand_id
1 'polypeptide(L)'
;MIRQVLLYTAVPMLVMLHIASPAVGQIAERKAGEYPLTADSLPRDGVPKGRLEGPFEFRSQVIAGTVRRYWVYVPAQYTGAAPANVLVFQDGARAINPTGSLRVPQVLENLVHTKAIPVTIGIFITPGQRGEVFPESIGTGNPNNRAQEYDAVDDKYARFLIEELLPEVGKKYRLTDDPARRAIGGTSSGAICAFTVAWHRPDAFRNVISAIGSYVSIGHRLATDGQPAVSGGEIYPTWIRRMPIKPIRIFLQDGSNDLDNNWGNWFLANQQMVKAFEFANRTADSRKDSGPRYDVKYEWGDGAHSDAHIGALLPDALRWIFRDSK
;
A
#
# COMPACT_ATOMS: atom_id res chain seq x y z
N MET A 1 -36.27 13.21 86.39
CA MET A 1 -37.02 12.65 85.23
C MET A 1 -36.30 13.10 83.98
N ILE A 2 -35.46 12.26 83.41
CA ILE A 2 -34.66 12.57 82.23
C ILE A 2 -35.27 11.76 81.09
N ARG A 3 -35.82 12.43 80.09
CA ARG A 3 -36.34 11.81 78.83
C ARG A 3 -35.14 11.53 77.89
N GLN A 4 -34.93 10.26 77.55
CA GLN A 4 -34.05 9.84 76.54
C GLN A 4 -34.76 10.06 75.16
N VAL A 5 -34.08 10.78 74.25
CA VAL A 5 -34.47 10.94 72.85
C VAL A 5 -33.65 9.92 72.07
N LEU A 6 -34.37 8.93 71.44
CA LEU A 6 -33.76 8.01 70.50
C LEU A 6 -33.68 8.69 69.12
N LEU A 7 -32.48 8.89 68.63
CA LEU A 7 -32.20 9.29 67.23
C LEU A 7 -32.10 8.03 66.37
N TYR A 8 -33.01 7.87 65.44
CA TYR A 8 -32.95 6.89 64.36
C TYR A 8 -32.06 7.45 63.25
N THR A 9 -30.88 6.86 63.01
CA THR A 9 -30.06 7.13 61.85
C THR A 9 -30.49 6.22 60.71
N ALA A 10 -31.07 6.82 59.65
CA ALA A 10 -31.38 6.13 58.42
C ALA A 10 -30.05 5.95 57.61
N VAL A 11 -29.70 4.70 57.35
CA VAL A 11 -28.57 4.33 56.45
C VAL A 11 -29.14 4.31 55.01
N PRO A 12 -28.58 5.10 54.06
CA PRO A 12 -29.02 5.00 52.68
C PRO A 12 -28.45 3.70 52.06
N MET A 13 -29.35 2.88 51.54
CA MET A 13 -29.04 1.68 50.76
C MET A 13 -28.56 2.11 49.37
N LEU A 14 -27.23 1.99 49.15
CA LEU A 14 -26.61 2.27 47.87
C LEU A 14 -26.91 1.12 46.89
N VAL A 15 -27.82 1.34 45.95
CA VAL A 15 -28.10 0.40 44.86
C VAL A 15 -26.96 0.50 43.86
N MET A 16 -26.04 -0.46 43.87
CA MET A 16 -25.03 -0.60 42.82
C MET A 16 -25.70 -1.10 41.54
N LEU A 17 -25.87 -0.21 40.60
CA LEU A 17 -26.18 -0.58 39.19
C LEU A 17 -24.95 -1.27 38.60
N HIS A 18 -25.03 -2.57 38.40
CA HIS A 18 -24.03 -3.30 37.60
C HIS A 18 -24.26 -2.94 36.13
N ILE A 19 -23.48 -2.00 35.62
CA ILE A 19 -23.36 -1.77 34.18
C ILE A 19 -22.52 -2.93 33.64
N ALA A 20 -23.17 -3.88 32.96
CA ALA A 20 -22.48 -4.92 32.22
C ALA A 20 -21.63 -4.26 31.12
N SER A 21 -20.30 -4.27 31.29
CA SER A 21 -19.40 -3.90 30.22
C SER A 21 -19.61 -4.83 29.02
N PRO A 22 -19.72 -4.33 27.78
CA PRO A 22 -19.79 -5.20 26.61
C PRO A 22 -18.53 -6.08 26.62
N ALA A 23 -18.73 -7.38 26.44
CA ALA A 23 -17.67 -8.35 26.31
C ALA A 23 -16.73 -7.89 25.19
N VAL A 24 -15.54 -7.44 25.58
CA VAL A 24 -14.43 -7.29 24.62
C VAL A 24 -14.15 -8.70 24.15
N GLY A 25 -14.53 -9.02 22.91
CA GLY A 25 -14.23 -10.30 22.31
C GLY A 25 -12.75 -10.58 22.49
N GLN A 26 -12.42 -11.72 23.10
CA GLN A 26 -11.04 -12.18 23.21
C GLN A 26 -10.48 -12.24 21.80
N ILE A 27 -9.57 -11.31 21.46
CA ILE A 27 -8.72 -11.44 20.29
C ILE A 27 -7.90 -12.70 20.59
N ALA A 28 -8.18 -13.78 19.85
CA ALA A 28 -7.38 -14.99 19.96
C ALA A 28 -5.90 -14.59 19.78
N GLU A 29 -5.05 -14.97 20.72
CA GLU A 29 -3.62 -14.69 20.63
C GLU A 29 -3.10 -15.28 19.31
N ARG A 30 -2.65 -14.40 18.41
CA ARG A 30 -2.05 -14.77 17.13
C ARG A 30 -0.72 -15.48 17.42
N LYS A 31 -0.54 -16.66 16.84
CA LYS A 31 0.77 -17.30 16.88
C LYS A 31 1.78 -16.48 16.10
N ALA A 32 3.02 -16.44 16.57
CA ALA A 32 4.10 -15.74 15.89
C ALA A 32 4.21 -16.18 14.43
N GLY A 33 4.34 -15.22 13.51
CA GLY A 33 4.43 -15.48 12.07
C GLY A 33 3.11 -15.84 11.35
N GLU A 34 1.99 -16.02 12.08
CA GLU A 34 0.69 -16.29 11.47
C GLU A 34 -0.09 -14.99 11.21
N TYR A 35 -0.52 -14.79 9.98
CA TYR A 35 -1.29 -13.64 9.53
C TYR A 35 -2.57 -14.09 8.83
N PRO A 36 -3.61 -14.49 9.59
CA PRO A 36 -4.87 -14.95 9.00
C PRO A 36 -5.56 -13.78 8.27
N LEU A 37 -6.17 -14.10 7.14
CA LEU A 37 -6.96 -13.13 6.41
C LEU A 37 -8.21 -12.74 7.20
N THR A 38 -8.56 -11.46 7.15
CA THR A 38 -9.79 -10.94 7.75
C THR A 38 -11.01 -11.24 6.88
N ALA A 39 -12.19 -11.08 7.44
CA ALA A 39 -13.45 -11.24 6.71
C ALA A 39 -13.55 -10.33 5.46
N ASP A 40 -12.86 -9.18 5.46
CA ASP A 40 -12.85 -8.26 4.32
C ASP A 40 -12.00 -8.75 3.14
N SER A 41 -11.14 -9.75 3.38
CA SER A 41 -10.34 -10.39 2.33
C SER A 41 -10.94 -11.71 1.83
N LEU A 42 -12.12 -12.10 2.32
CA LEU A 42 -12.80 -13.35 1.96
C LEU A 42 -14.11 -13.07 1.19
N PRO A 43 -14.56 -13.99 0.33
CA PRO A 43 -15.86 -13.89 -0.31
C PRO A 43 -16.99 -13.74 0.73
N ARG A 44 -17.93 -12.83 0.47
CA ARG A 44 -19.07 -12.56 1.36
C ARG A 44 -20.37 -12.68 0.58
N ASP A 45 -21.36 -13.34 1.18
CA ASP A 45 -22.69 -13.43 0.62
C ASP A 45 -23.36 -12.06 0.53
N GLY A 46 -24.13 -11.85 -0.53
CA GLY A 46 -24.84 -10.58 -0.76
C GLY A 46 -23.97 -9.43 -1.27
N VAL A 47 -22.66 -9.61 -1.42
CA VAL A 47 -21.77 -8.61 -2.04
C VAL A 47 -21.79 -8.79 -3.56
N PRO A 48 -22.24 -7.76 -4.33
CA PRO A 48 -22.26 -7.82 -5.78
C PRO A 48 -20.84 -7.97 -6.35
N LYS A 49 -20.67 -8.93 -7.24
CA LYS A 49 -19.39 -9.21 -7.88
C LYS A 49 -18.99 -8.13 -8.87
N GLY A 50 -17.79 -7.61 -8.72
CA GLY A 50 -17.15 -6.80 -9.74
C GLY A 50 -16.67 -7.65 -10.93
N ARG A 51 -16.05 -6.99 -11.89
CA ARG A 51 -15.46 -7.65 -13.07
C ARG A 51 -13.94 -7.52 -13.04
N LEU A 52 -13.24 -8.62 -13.18
CA LEU A 52 -11.81 -8.63 -13.46
C LEU A 52 -11.61 -8.90 -14.95
N GLU A 53 -11.15 -7.90 -15.67
CA GLU A 53 -10.94 -7.94 -17.10
C GLU A 53 -9.45 -8.10 -17.43
N GLY A 54 -9.12 -8.87 -18.45
CA GLY A 54 -7.75 -9.19 -18.84
C GLY A 54 -7.45 -10.70 -18.74
N PRO A 55 -6.17 -11.11 -18.91
CA PRO A 55 -5.02 -10.25 -19.13
C PRO A 55 -5.05 -9.51 -20.48
N PHE A 56 -4.66 -8.26 -20.44
CA PHE A 56 -4.35 -7.48 -21.64
C PHE A 56 -2.84 -7.39 -21.80
N GLU A 57 -2.34 -7.50 -23.02
CA GLU A 57 -0.91 -7.25 -23.31
C GLU A 57 -0.68 -5.79 -23.64
N PHE A 58 0.40 -5.23 -23.13
CA PHE A 58 0.80 -3.85 -23.36
C PHE A 58 2.29 -3.76 -23.70
N ARG A 59 2.59 -3.02 -24.77
CA ARG A 59 3.95 -2.71 -25.22
C ARG A 59 4.25 -1.25 -24.94
N SER A 60 5.24 -1.01 -24.10
CA SER A 60 5.62 0.34 -23.70
C SER A 60 6.58 0.96 -24.72
N GLN A 61 6.36 2.24 -25.01
CA GLN A 61 7.32 3.07 -25.74
C GLN A 61 8.31 3.74 -24.78
N VAL A 62 7.86 4.12 -23.57
CA VAL A 62 8.71 4.69 -22.53
C VAL A 62 9.73 3.67 -22.03
N ILE A 63 9.30 2.41 -21.85
CA ILE A 63 10.18 1.28 -21.51
C ILE A 63 10.28 0.38 -22.75
N ALA A 64 10.88 0.94 -23.81
CA ALA A 64 10.94 0.30 -25.12
C ALA A 64 11.52 -1.12 -25.08
N GLY A 65 10.99 -1.98 -25.95
CA GLY A 65 11.40 -3.38 -26.05
C GLY A 65 10.87 -4.27 -24.93
N THR A 66 9.83 -3.84 -24.22
CA THR A 66 9.16 -4.65 -23.20
C THR A 66 7.68 -4.86 -23.50
N VAL A 67 7.21 -6.06 -23.20
CA VAL A 67 5.78 -6.42 -23.16
C VAL A 67 5.42 -6.81 -21.75
N ARG A 68 4.19 -6.47 -21.34
CA ARG A 68 3.66 -6.80 -20.01
C ARG A 68 2.19 -7.15 -20.08
N ARG A 69 1.68 -7.78 -19.02
CA ARG A 69 0.25 -8.06 -18.85
C ARG A 69 -0.32 -7.17 -17.77
N TYR A 70 -1.56 -6.73 -17.97
CA TYR A 70 -2.31 -6.04 -16.94
C TYR A 70 -3.76 -6.51 -16.90
N TRP A 71 -4.40 -6.29 -15.76
CA TRP A 71 -5.81 -6.56 -15.52
C TRP A 71 -6.45 -5.31 -14.94
N VAL A 72 -7.75 -5.17 -15.17
CA VAL A 72 -8.56 -4.08 -14.63
C VAL A 72 -9.71 -4.69 -13.83
N TYR A 73 -9.76 -4.41 -12.55
CA TYR A 73 -10.90 -4.75 -11.71
C TYR A 73 -11.84 -3.55 -11.65
N VAL A 74 -13.10 -3.79 -12.00
CA VAL A 74 -14.17 -2.78 -12.00
C VAL A 74 -15.23 -3.22 -11.00
N PRO A 75 -15.42 -2.50 -9.88
CA PRO A 75 -16.42 -2.85 -8.89
C PRO A 75 -17.83 -2.73 -9.45
N ALA A 76 -18.77 -3.54 -8.94
CA ALA A 76 -20.17 -3.53 -9.41
C ALA A 76 -20.84 -2.15 -9.25
N GLN A 77 -20.37 -1.33 -8.32
CA GLN A 77 -20.88 0.02 -8.05
C GLN A 77 -20.39 1.08 -9.05
N TYR A 78 -19.46 0.75 -9.94
CA TYR A 78 -18.99 1.69 -10.94
C TYR A 78 -20.01 1.82 -12.08
N THR A 79 -20.53 3.02 -12.28
CA THR A 79 -21.49 3.34 -13.35
C THR A 79 -20.94 4.22 -14.46
N GLY A 80 -19.73 4.79 -14.30
CA GLY A 80 -19.17 5.78 -15.20
C GLY A 80 -19.73 7.21 -15.03
N ALA A 81 -20.72 7.42 -14.18
CA ALA A 81 -21.31 8.75 -13.95
C ALA A 81 -20.33 9.74 -13.31
N ALA A 82 -19.44 9.23 -12.44
CA ALA A 82 -18.37 10.01 -11.82
C ALA A 82 -17.02 9.31 -12.02
N PRO A 83 -15.89 10.07 -11.99
CA PRO A 83 -14.57 9.48 -12.03
C PRO A 83 -14.32 8.59 -10.80
N ALA A 84 -13.87 7.35 -11.05
CA ALA A 84 -13.48 6.42 -9.98
C ALA A 84 -12.11 6.77 -9.41
N ASN A 85 -11.90 6.44 -8.14
CA ASN A 85 -10.57 6.37 -7.56
C ASN A 85 -9.75 5.28 -8.27
N VAL A 86 -8.44 5.36 -8.18
CA VAL A 86 -7.53 4.42 -8.85
C VAL A 86 -6.61 3.77 -7.82
N LEU A 87 -6.48 2.46 -7.90
CA LEU A 87 -5.42 1.70 -7.26
C LEU A 87 -4.60 0.97 -8.32
N VAL A 88 -3.35 1.36 -8.52
CA VAL A 88 -2.38 0.58 -9.29
C VAL A 88 -1.64 -0.36 -8.33
N PHE A 89 -1.54 -1.66 -8.66
CA PHE A 89 -0.83 -2.59 -7.81
C PHE A 89 0.17 -3.43 -8.62
N GLN A 90 1.41 -3.41 -8.14
CA GLN A 90 2.53 -4.08 -8.78
C GLN A 90 2.45 -5.61 -8.62
N ASP A 91 3.20 -6.35 -9.47
CA ASP A 91 3.15 -7.82 -9.51
C ASP A 91 1.70 -8.34 -9.68
N GLY A 92 0.99 -7.77 -10.64
CA GLY A 92 -0.46 -7.88 -10.82
C GLY A 92 -1.02 -9.29 -10.78
N ALA A 93 -0.35 -10.25 -11.42
CA ALA A 93 -0.80 -11.65 -11.42
C ALA A 93 -0.85 -12.24 -9.99
N ARG A 94 0.09 -11.83 -9.12
CA ARG A 94 0.11 -12.24 -7.71
C ARG A 94 -0.97 -11.50 -6.90
N ALA A 95 -1.14 -10.21 -7.18
CA ALA A 95 -2.12 -9.38 -6.49
C ALA A 95 -3.58 -9.83 -6.72
N ILE A 96 -3.90 -10.33 -7.92
CA ILE A 96 -5.26 -10.79 -8.26
C ILE A 96 -5.55 -12.24 -7.89
N ASN A 97 -4.56 -13.01 -7.44
CA ASN A 97 -4.73 -14.44 -7.15
C ASN A 97 -5.81 -14.65 -6.05
N PRO A 98 -6.95 -15.31 -6.35
CA PRO A 98 -8.04 -15.46 -5.40
C PRO A 98 -7.73 -16.40 -4.24
N THR A 99 -6.68 -17.21 -4.35
CA THR A 99 -6.21 -18.11 -3.29
C THR A 99 -4.93 -17.62 -2.62
N GLY A 100 -4.33 -16.53 -3.14
CA GLY A 100 -3.14 -15.89 -2.56
C GLY A 100 -3.45 -15.11 -1.29
N SER A 101 -2.41 -14.51 -0.70
CA SER A 101 -2.57 -13.69 0.50
C SER A 101 -3.14 -12.31 0.21
N LEU A 102 -2.84 -11.71 -0.94
CA LEU A 102 -3.23 -10.32 -1.25
C LEU A 102 -4.71 -10.18 -1.65
N ARG A 103 -5.20 -10.98 -2.60
CA ARG A 103 -6.61 -10.99 -3.05
C ARG A 103 -7.19 -9.60 -3.28
N VAL A 104 -6.41 -8.68 -3.84
CA VAL A 104 -6.76 -7.26 -3.92
C VAL A 104 -8.14 -7.00 -4.53
N PRO A 105 -8.57 -7.69 -5.62
CA PRO A 105 -9.93 -7.54 -6.15
C PRO A 105 -11.02 -7.88 -5.13
N GLN A 106 -10.85 -8.95 -4.33
CA GLN A 106 -11.81 -9.35 -3.30
C GLN A 106 -11.90 -8.31 -2.18
N VAL A 107 -10.76 -7.75 -1.77
CA VAL A 107 -10.71 -6.68 -0.76
C VAL A 107 -11.42 -5.43 -1.29
N LEU A 108 -11.13 -5.00 -2.51
CA LEU A 108 -11.80 -3.86 -3.14
C LEU A 108 -13.32 -4.08 -3.22
N GLU A 109 -13.77 -5.27 -3.63
CA GLU A 109 -15.18 -5.63 -3.73
C GLU A 109 -15.92 -5.41 -2.39
N ASN A 110 -15.38 -5.96 -1.31
CA ASN A 110 -15.97 -5.86 0.01
C ASN A 110 -15.96 -4.41 0.55
N LEU A 111 -14.83 -3.71 0.41
CA LEU A 111 -14.69 -2.36 0.95
C LEU A 111 -15.53 -1.32 0.19
N VAL A 112 -15.64 -1.45 -1.13
CA VAL A 112 -16.49 -0.57 -1.94
C VAL A 112 -17.96 -0.85 -1.64
N HIS A 113 -18.37 -2.12 -1.52
CA HIS A 113 -19.74 -2.49 -1.16
C HIS A 113 -20.18 -1.91 0.18
N THR A 114 -19.33 -2.03 1.20
CA THR A 114 -19.59 -1.50 2.54
C THR A 114 -19.39 0.01 2.65
N LYS A 115 -19.01 0.69 1.56
CA LYS A 115 -18.68 2.12 1.51
C LYS A 115 -17.53 2.50 2.47
N ALA A 116 -16.69 1.53 2.84
CA ALA A 116 -15.50 1.75 3.64
C ALA A 116 -14.44 2.55 2.87
N ILE A 117 -14.43 2.38 1.54
CA ILE A 117 -13.67 3.20 0.59
C ILE A 117 -14.60 3.64 -0.56
N PRO A 118 -14.25 4.72 -1.29
CA PRO A 118 -14.99 5.13 -2.50
C PRO A 118 -14.91 4.06 -3.61
N VAL A 119 -15.75 4.23 -4.64
CA VAL A 119 -15.66 3.42 -5.87
C VAL A 119 -14.25 3.54 -6.45
N THR A 120 -13.51 2.44 -6.43
CA THR A 120 -12.10 2.37 -6.79
C THR A 120 -11.88 1.30 -7.86
N ILE A 121 -11.33 1.71 -9.01
CA ILE A 121 -10.90 0.78 -10.06
C ILE A 121 -9.48 0.31 -9.72
N GLY A 122 -9.27 -1.01 -9.73
CA GLY A 122 -7.95 -1.64 -9.55
C GLY A 122 -7.28 -1.89 -10.90
N ILE A 123 -6.01 -1.49 -11.05
CA ILE A 123 -5.17 -1.79 -12.21
C ILE A 123 -4.00 -2.62 -11.72
N PHE A 124 -3.93 -3.86 -12.17
CA PHE A 124 -2.96 -4.85 -11.71
C PHE A 124 -1.97 -5.11 -12.83
N ILE A 125 -0.70 -4.85 -12.62
CA ILE A 125 0.29 -4.85 -13.69
C ILE A 125 1.49 -5.74 -13.35
N THR A 126 1.91 -6.57 -14.32
CA THR A 126 3.17 -7.29 -14.23
C THR A 126 4.36 -6.39 -14.55
N PRO A 127 5.56 -6.70 -14.06
CA PRO A 127 6.76 -6.13 -14.64
C PRO A 127 6.85 -6.44 -16.14
N GLY A 128 7.70 -5.70 -16.86
CA GLY A 128 7.95 -5.94 -18.26
C GLY A 128 8.77 -7.21 -18.49
N GLN A 129 8.47 -7.90 -19.56
CA GLN A 129 9.31 -8.91 -20.19
C GLN A 129 10.05 -8.28 -21.34
N ARG A 130 11.37 -8.40 -21.38
CA ARG A 130 12.17 -8.01 -22.56
C ARG A 130 11.91 -9.00 -23.69
N GLY A 131 11.67 -8.48 -24.89
CA GLY A 131 11.32 -9.24 -26.06
C GLY A 131 9.87 -9.03 -26.49
N GLU A 132 9.44 -9.83 -27.47
CA GLU A 132 8.14 -9.64 -28.13
C GLU A 132 7.03 -10.47 -27.52
N VAL A 133 7.36 -11.48 -26.74
CA VAL A 133 6.40 -12.44 -26.19
C VAL A 133 6.47 -12.41 -24.67
N PHE A 134 5.30 -12.28 -24.04
CA PHE A 134 5.20 -12.41 -22.59
C PHE A 134 5.29 -13.90 -22.21
N PRO A 135 6.02 -14.26 -21.12
CA PRO A 135 6.19 -15.67 -20.74
C PRO A 135 4.86 -16.31 -20.34
N GLU A 136 4.68 -17.60 -20.64
CA GLU A 136 3.49 -18.36 -20.23
C GLU A 136 3.40 -18.52 -18.73
N SER A 137 4.56 -18.71 -18.07
CA SER A 137 4.65 -18.81 -16.60
C SER A 137 5.34 -17.61 -15.99
N ILE A 138 4.80 -17.12 -14.89
CA ILE A 138 5.38 -16.07 -14.06
C ILE A 138 6.04 -16.73 -12.86
N GLY A 139 7.30 -16.38 -12.60
CA GLY A 139 8.07 -16.97 -11.50
C GLY A 139 9.47 -16.39 -11.42
N THR A 140 10.39 -17.14 -10.83
CA THR A 140 11.78 -16.69 -10.70
C THR A 140 12.39 -16.40 -12.07
N GLY A 141 12.85 -15.14 -12.27
CA GLY A 141 13.47 -14.68 -13.52
C GLY A 141 12.48 -14.30 -14.64
N ASN A 142 11.18 -14.47 -14.45
CA ASN A 142 10.16 -14.10 -15.42
C ASN A 142 8.99 -13.36 -14.76
N PRO A 143 8.60 -12.20 -15.24
CA PRO A 143 9.19 -11.38 -16.32
C PRO A 143 10.60 -10.88 -15.98
N ASN A 144 11.49 -10.88 -16.99
CA ASN A 144 12.93 -10.68 -16.79
C ASN A 144 13.36 -9.20 -16.63
N ASN A 145 12.46 -8.25 -16.75
CA ASN A 145 12.78 -6.81 -16.59
C ASN A 145 12.38 -6.26 -15.22
N ARG A 146 11.94 -7.11 -14.27
CA ARG A 146 11.40 -6.67 -12.98
C ARG A 146 12.37 -5.79 -12.18
N ALA A 147 13.61 -6.24 -11.99
CA ALA A 147 14.60 -5.48 -11.23
C ALA A 147 14.96 -4.14 -11.91
N GLN A 148 15.09 -4.12 -13.24
CA GLN A 148 15.40 -2.92 -14.00
C GLN A 148 14.29 -1.87 -13.95
N GLU A 149 13.03 -2.28 -13.77
CA GLU A 149 11.89 -1.38 -13.69
C GLU A 149 11.57 -0.99 -12.24
N TYR A 150 11.60 -1.95 -11.33
CA TYR A 150 11.07 -1.75 -9.99
C TYR A 150 12.11 -1.22 -9.01
N ASP A 151 13.38 -1.64 -9.15
CA ASP A 151 14.44 -1.22 -8.23
C ASP A 151 15.21 0.01 -8.73
N ALA A 152 14.83 0.56 -9.91
CA ALA A 152 15.31 1.84 -10.38
C ALA A 152 14.67 2.98 -9.56
N VAL A 153 15.49 3.96 -9.18
CA VAL A 153 15.04 5.13 -8.40
C VAL A 153 14.83 6.36 -9.27
N ASP A 154 14.57 6.15 -10.56
CA ASP A 154 14.28 7.20 -11.55
C ASP A 154 12.77 7.34 -11.84
N ASP A 155 12.39 8.28 -12.70
CA ASP A 155 11.00 8.57 -13.04
C ASP A 155 10.43 7.74 -14.19
N LYS A 156 11.22 6.85 -14.77
CA LYS A 156 10.87 6.16 -16.03
C LYS A 156 9.62 5.31 -15.89
N TYR A 157 9.50 4.58 -14.78
CA TYR A 157 8.30 3.78 -14.53
C TYR A 157 7.06 4.65 -14.27
N ALA A 158 7.24 5.77 -13.59
CA ALA A 158 6.16 6.73 -13.38
C ALA A 158 5.65 7.31 -14.72
N ARG A 159 6.57 7.67 -15.61
CA ARG A 159 6.21 8.12 -16.96
C ARG A 159 5.44 7.07 -17.74
N PHE A 160 5.91 5.82 -17.72
CA PHE A 160 5.19 4.72 -18.35
C PHE A 160 3.73 4.62 -17.85
N LEU A 161 3.52 4.66 -16.52
CA LEU A 161 2.18 4.61 -15.97
C LEU A 161 1.30 5.79 -16.41
N ILE A 162 1.84 7.00 -16.35
CA ILE A 162 1.08 8.24 -16.54
C ILE A 162 0.87 8.57 -18.02
N GLU A 163 1.89 8.38 -18.84
CA GLU A 163 1.87 8.75 -20.26
C GLU A 163 1.25 7.65 -21.15
N GLU A 164 1.25 6.38 -20.68
CA GLU A 164 0.84 5.26 -21.51
C GLU A 164 -0.31 4.44 -20.87
N LEU A 165 -0.09 3.81 -19.71
CA LEU A 165 -1.04 2.83 -19.19
C LEU A 165 -2.34 3.46 -18.68
N LEU A 166 -2.27 4.54 -17.88
CA LEU A 166 -3.48 5.22 -17.41
C LEU A 166 -4.33 5.79 -18.54
N PRO A 167 -3.77 6.43 -19.59
CA PRO A 167 -4.52 6.81 -20.78
C PRO A 167 -5.16 5.62 -21.50
N GLU A 168 -4.48 4.48 -21.60
CA GLU A 168 -5.03 3.28 -22.22
C GLU A 168 -6.27 2.77 -21.49
N VAL A 169 -6.19 2.64 -20.16
CA VAL A 169 -7.33 2.26 -19.30
C VAL A 169 -8.42 3.34 -19.34
N GLY A 170 -8.02 4.61 -19.43
CA GLY A 170 -8.88 5.78 -19.51
C GLY A 170 -9.76 5.84 -20.77
N LYS A 171 -9.40 5.13 -21.84
CA LYS A 171 -10.25 4.99 -23.04
C LYS A 171 -11.58 4.30 -22.71
N LYS A 172 -11.59 3.41 -21.73
CA LYS A 172 -12.76 2.60 -21.35
C LYS A 172 -13.41 3.05 -20.05
N TYR A 173 -12.62 3.59 -19.11
CA TYR A 173 -13.08 3.93 -17.77
C TYR A 173 -12.78 5.37 -17.40
N ARG A 174 -13.74 6.01 -16.77
CA ARG A 174 -13.57 7.38 -16.27
C ARG A 174 -12.78 7.33 -14.95
N LEU A 175 -11.47 7.51 -15.04
CA LEU A 175 -10.56 7.55 -13.92
C LEU A 175 -10.42 8.99 -13.38
N THR A 176 -10.20 9.14 -12.07
CA THR A 176 -9.91 10.46 -11.49
C THR A 176 -8.53 10.97 -11.91
N ASP A 177 -8.39 12.28 -12.08
CA ASP A 177 -7.09 12.95 -12.28
C ASP A 177 -6.53 13.53 -10.96
N ASP A 178 -7.32 13.49 -9.88
CA ASP A 178 -6.89 13.96 -8.57
C ASP A 178 -5.84 13.00 -7.98
N PRO A 179 -4.58 13.47 -7.76
CA PRO A 179 -3.52 12.64 -7.21
C PRO A 179 -3.80 12.15 -5.78
N ALA A 180 -4.64 12.87 -5.01
CA ALA A 180 -5.05 12.44 -3.67
C ALA A 180 -6.05 11.26 -3.70
N ARG A 181 -6.63 10.97 -4.86
CA ARG A 181 -7.55 9.86 -5.10
C ARG A 181 -6.93 8.73 -5.93
N ARG A 182 -5.63 8.83 -6.24
CA ARG A 182 -4.84 7.79 -6.89
C ARG A 182 -3.87 7.17 -5.89
N ALA A 183 -3.93 5.85 -5.79
CA ALA A 183 -3.04 5.05 -4.96
C ALA A 183 -2.22 4.10 -5.82
N ILE A 184 -1.01 3.80 -5.36
CA ILE A 184 -0.15 2.80 -5.94
C ILE A 184 0.44 1.92 -4.84
N GLY A 185 0.53 0.61 -5.05
CA GLY A 185 1.01 -0.31 -4.03
C GLY A 185 1.77 -1.50 -4.59
N GLY A 186 2.46 -2.19 -3.70
CA GLY A 186 3.20 -3.39 -4.01
C GLY A 186 3.94 -3.95 -2.81
N THR A 187 4.64 -5.05 -3.06
CA THR A 187 5.47 -5.74 -2.07
C THR A 187 6.90 -5.87 -2.57
N SER A 188 7.89 -5.78 -1.67
CA SER A 188 9.32 -5.93 -2.00
C SER A 188 9.77 -4.87 -3.04
N SER A 189 10.36 -5.30 -4.16
CA SER A 189 10.67 -4.40 -5.28
C SER A 189 9.42 -3.67 -5.81
N GLY A 190 8.23 -4.29 -5.77
CA GLY A 190 6.98 -3.62 -6.14
C GLY A 190 6.62 -2.46 -5.21
N ALA A 191 7.01 -2.54 -3.94
CA ALA A 191 6.77 -1.49 -2.96
C ALA A 191 7.69 -0.28 -3.17
N ILE A 192 8.98 -0.51 -3.42
CA ILE A 192 9.88 0.61 -3.77
C ILE A 192 9.49 1.24 -5.10
N CYS A 193 9.09 0.46 -6.10
CA CYS A 193 8.55 0.96 -7.36
C CYS A 193 7.35 1.90 -7.12
N ALA A 194 6.39 1.47 -6.29
CA ALA A 194 5.22 2.28 -5.92
C ALA A 194 5.63 3.60 -5.24
N PHE A 195 6.56 3.55 -4.31
CA PHE A 195 7.08 4.75 -3.65
C PHE A 195 7.83 5.66 -4.64
N THR A 196 8.66 5.10 -5.51
CA THR A 196 9.40 5.83 -6.54
C THR A 196 8.47 6.62 -7.46
N VAL A 197 7.34 6.03 -7.87
CA VAL A 197 6.32 6.72 -8.67
C VAL A 197 5.77 7.94 -7.93
N ALA A 198 5.34 7.79 -6.68
CA ALA A 198 4.81 8.90 -5.89
C ALA A 198 5.90 9.94 -5.56
N TRP A 199 7.14 9.51 -5.37
CA TRP A 199 8.28 10.39 -5.12
C TRP A 199 8.55 11.32 -6.30
N HIS A 200 8.59 10.80 -7.52
CA HIS A 200 8.88 11.60 -8.71
C HIS A 200 7.65 12.34 -9.24
N ARG A 201 6.45 11.75 -9.07
CA ARG A 201 5.21 12.31 -9.62
C ARG A 201 4.10 12.42 -8.56
N PRO A 202 4.32 13.25 -7.50
CA PRO A 202 3.30 13.52 -6.48
C PRO A 202 2.11 14.34 -7.02
N ASP A 203 2.24 14.89 -8.22
CA ASP A 203 1.18 15.49 -9.01
C ASP A 203 0.24 14.45 -9.67
N ALA A 204 0.64 13.19 -9.73
CA ALA A 204 -0.15 12.10 -10.29
C ALA A 204 -0.57 11.04 -9.27
N PHE A 205 0.29 10.73 -8.28
CA PHE A 205 0.04 9.76 -7.23
C PHE A 205 0.50 10.30 -5.88
N ARG A 206 -0.38 10.34 -4.89
CA ARG A 206 -0.03 10.75 -3.51
C ARG A 206 -0.15 9.65 -2.48
N ASN A 207 -0.82 8.56 -2.79
CA ASN A 207 -1.10 7.49 -1.84
C ASN A 207 -0.28 6.25 -2.18
N VAL A 208 0.45 5.72 -1.19
CA VAL A 208 1.36 4.57 -1.37
C VAL A 208 1.05 3.48 -0.34
N ILE A 209 0.96 2.22 -0.80
CA ILE A 209 1.02 1.03 0.04
C ILE A 209 2.36 0.34 -0.22
N SER A 210 3.22 0.34 0.78
CA SER A 210 4.58 -0.20 0.71
C SER A 210 4.75 -1.31 1.74
N ALA A 211 4.71 -2.56 1.28
CA ALA A 211 4.90 -3.72 2.13
C ALA A 211 6.24 -4.38 1.89
N ILE A 212 6.96 -4.75 2.96
CA ILE A 212 8.29 -5.39 2.88
C ILE A 212 9.18 -4.69 1.84
N GLY A 213 9.20 -3.36 1.85
CA GLY A 213 9.78 -2.55 0.79
C GLY A 213 11.29 -2.69 0.65
N SER A 214 11.77 -2.86 -0.58
CA SER A 214 13.20 -3.05 -0.88
C SER A 214 13.98 -1.73 -0.85
N TYR A 215 13.93 -1.00 0.28
CA TYR A 215 14.72 0.22 0.47
C TYR A 215 16.19 -0.07 0.80
N VAL A 216 16.74 -1.06 0.12
CA VAL A 216 18.08 -1.61 0.24
C VAL A 216 18.85 -1.44 -1.08
N SER A 217 20.06 -1.95 -1.16
CA SER A 217 21.00 -1.66 -2.26
C SER A 217 20.82 -2.51 -3.53
N ILE A 218 19.64 -3.11 -3.78
CA ILE A 218 19.43 -3.96 -4.98
C ILE A 218 19.77 -3.23 -6.28
N GLY A 219 19.30 -2.00 -6.45
CA GLY A 219 19.55 -1.20 -7.65
C GLY A 219 20.92 -0.51 -7.69
N HIS A 220 21.73 -0.64 -6.62
CA HIS A 220 23.02 0.02 -6.52
C HIS A 220 24.03 -0.55 -7.49
N ARG A 221 24.73 0.34 -8.19
CA ARG A 221 25.87 0.01 -9.05
C ARG A 221 27.02 0.96 -8.77
N LEU A 222 28.21 0.42 -8.59
CA LEU A 222 29.43 1.22 -8.43
C LEU A 222 29.75 1.95 -9.74
N ALA A 223 30.47 3.06 -9.62
CA ALA A 223 31.04 3.74 -10.77
C ALA A 223 32.00 2.83 -11.51
N THR A 224 31.95 2.84 -12.82
CA THR A 224 32.91 2.21 -13.73
C THR A 224 33.40 3.24 -14.72
N ASP A 225 34.45 2.92 -15.51
CA ASP A 225 34.96 3.81 -16.54
C ASP A 225 33.85 4.23 -17.50
N GLY A 226 33.57 5.54 -17.50
CA GLY A 226 32.52 6.16 -18.35
C GLY A 226 31.08 6.03 -17.80
N GLN A 227 30.86 5.40 -16.64
CA GLN A 227 29.53 5.31 -16.02
C GLN A 227 29.58 5.75 -14.54
N PRO A 228 28.75 6.75 -14.13
CA PRO A 228 28.67 7.14 -12.74
C PRO A 228 28.03 6.04 -11.88
N ALA A 229 28.27 6.10 -10.57
CA ALA A 229 27.55 5.26 -9.62
C ALA A 229 26.04 5.54 -9.66
N VAL A 230 25.24 4.48 -9.49
CA VAL A 230 23.79 4.56 -9.37
C VAL A 230 23.40 4.04 -8.00
N SER A 231 22.59 4.82 -7.27
CA SER A 231 22.03 4.39 -5.99
C SER A 231 20.86 3.43 -6.19
N GLY A 232 20.65 2.52 -5.27
CA GLY A 232 19.42 1.76 -5.11
C GLY A 232 18.48 2.44 -4.12
N GLY A 233 17.54 1.66 -3.57
CA GLY A 233 16.53 2.16 -2.64
C GLY A 233 17.05 2.75 -1.34
N GLU A 234 18.27 2.40 -0.95
CA GLU A 234 18.97 2.92 0.23
C GLU A 234 19.16 4.45 0.21
N ILE A 235 19.01 5.09 -0.93
CA ILE A 235 19.15 6.56 -1.06
C ILE A 235 17.96 7.32 -0.45
N TYR A 236 16.75 6.72 -0.41
CA TYR A 236 15.52 7.42 -0.04
C TYR A 236 15.53 8.06 1.36
N PRO A 237 16.02 7.42 2.42
CA PRO A 237 16.13 8.10 3.72
C PRO A 237 16.96 9.38 3.66
N THR A 238 17.98 9.44 2.80
CA THR A 238 18.79 10.64 2.58
C THR A 238 18.01 11.71 1.82
N TRP A 239 17.33 11.33 0.72
CA TRP A 239 16.53 12.27 -0.06
C TRP A 239 15.37 12.86 0.75
N ILE A 240 14.64 12.04 1.50
CA ILE A 240 13.54 12.49 2.37
C ILE A 240 14.00 13.54 3.38
N ARG A 241 15.22 13.37 3.94
CA ARG A 241 15.78 14.31 4.92
C ARG A 241 16.29 15.63 4.33
N ARG A 242 16.66 15.63 3.06
CA ARG A 242 17.39 16.76 2.42
C ARG A 242 16.61 17.49 1.36
N MET A 243 15.62 16.85 0.75
CA MET A 243 14.81 17.44 -0.31
C MET A 243 13.51 18.07 0.26
N PRO A 244 12.86 18.95 -0.48
CA PRO A 244 11.55 19.48 -0.09
C PRO A 244 10.53 18.37 0.16
N ILE A 245 9.71 18.55 1.20
CA ILE A 245 8.64 17.60 1.55
C ILE A 245 7.64 17.53 0.41
N LYS A 246 7.25 16.31 0.07
CA LYS A 246 6.23 16.01 -0.94
C LYS A 246 4.91 15.62 -0.26
N PRO A 247 3.74 15.95 -0.83
CA PRO A 247 2.44 15.62 -0.23
C PRO A 247 2.11 14.12 -0.44
N ILE A 248 2.90 13.25 0.16
CA ILE A 248 2.76 11.79 0.05
C ILE A 248 2.17 11.24 1.34
N ARG A 249 1.14 10.41 1.18
CA ARG A 249 0.58 9.52 2.20
C ARG A 249 1.10 8.12 1.96
N ILE A 250 1.69 7.50 2.97
CA ILE A 250 2.29 6.18 2.83
C ILE A 250 1.95 5.26 4.01
N PHE A 251 1.41 4.08 3.68
CA PHE A 251 1.28 2.96 4.60
C PHE A 251 2.48 2.03 4.41
N LEU A 252 3.32 1.88 5.45
CA LEU A 252 4.44 0.94 5.43
C LEU A 252 4.12 -0.28 6.29
N GLN A 253 4.52 -1.44 5.80
CA GLN A 253 4.45 -2.67 6.56
C GLN A 253 5.73 -3.48 6.39
N ASP A 254 6.24 -4.04 7.50
CA ASP A 254 7.35 -4.97 7.48
C ASP A 254 7.34 -5.87 8.72
N GLY A 255 8.22 -6.87 8.73
CA GLY A 255 8.36 -7.82 9.83
C GLY A 255 9.82 -8.06 10.24
N SER A 256 10.03 -8.34 11.52
CA SER A 256 11.37 -8.55 12.09
C SER A 256 12.10 -9.79 11.56
N ASN A 257 11.38 -10.71 10.90
CA ASN A 257 11.96 -11.89 10.25
C ASN A 257 12.07 -11.73 8.74
N ASP A 258 12.09 -10.48 8.24
CA ASP A 258 12.33 -10.19 6.83
C ASP A 258 13.80 -10.43 6.45
N LEU A 259 14.13 -10.31 5.18
CA LEU A 259 15.45 -10.60 4.64
C LEU A 259 16.57 -9.77 5.30
N ASP A 260 17.67 -10.45 5.58
CA ASP A 260 18.95 -9.87 5.94
C ASP A 260 20.04 -10.57 5.09
N ASN A 261 20.57 -9.88 4.11
CA ASN A 261 21.49 -10.45 3.13
C ASN A 261 22.49 -9.40 2.59
N ASN A 262 23.23 -9.75 1.53
CA ASN A 262 24.24 -8.86 0.93
C ASN A 262 23.68 -7.54 0.34
N TRP A 263 22.39 -7.41 0.16
CA TRP A 263 21.76 -6.16 -0.29
C TRP A 263 21.39 -5.25 0.88
N GLY A 264 21.25 -5.79 2.08
CA GLY A 264 20.89 -5.08 3.30
C GLY A 264 19.91 -5.85 4.16
N ASN A 265 19.45 -5.19 5.23
CA ASN A 265 18.40 -5.68 6.11
C ASN A 265 17.10 -4.92 5.82
N TRP A 266 16.06 -5.62 5.34
CA TRP A 266 14.79 -4.99 4.91
C TRP A 266 14.08 -4.31 6.06
N PHE A 267 13.97 -4.99 7.21
CA PHE A 267 13.26 -4.44 8.37
C PHE A 267 13.90 -3.15 8.89
N LEU A 268 15.22 -3.10 8.99
CA LEU A 268 15.94 -1.88 9.36
C LEU A 268 15.79 -0.79 8.31
N ALA A 269 15.83 -1.14 7.02
CA ALA A 269 15.66 -0.19 5.94
C ALA A 269 14.27 0.48 5.95
N ASN A 270 13.20 -0.30 6.16
CA ASN A 270 11.86 0.24 6.32
C ASN A 270 11.71 1.13 7.57
N GLN A 271 12.35 0.77 8.69
CA GLN A 271 12.42 1.63 9.87
C GLN A 271 13.16 2.95 9.59
N GLN A 272 14.25 2.91 8.80
CA GLN A 272 14.97 4.11 8.37
C GLN A 272 14.09 5.04 7.54
N MET A 273 13.24 4.50 6.66
CA MET A 273 12.26 5.30 5.92
C MET A 273 11.34 6.07 6.87
N VAL A 274 10.75 5.39 7.86
CA VAL A 274 9.87 6.03 8.86
C VAL A 274 10.61 7.14 9.61
N LYS A 275 11.83 6.86 10.08
CA LYS A 275 12.65 7.85 10.80
C LYS A 275 13.04 9.05 9.91
N ALA A 276 13.17 8.85 8.61
CA ALA A 276 13.42 9.96 7.69
C ALA A 276 12.17 10.85 7.52
N PHE A 277 10.97 10.28 7.36
CA PHE A 277 9.72 11.02 7.30
C PHE A 277 9.44 11.81 8.59
N GLU A 278 9.59 11.16 9.74
CA GLU A 278 9.44 11.81 11.06
C GLU A 278 10.39 13.00 11.22
N PHE A 279 11.66 12.83 10.81
CA PHE A 279 12.64 13.89 10.85
C PHE A 279 12.25 15.08 9.96
N ALA A 280 11.85 14.81 8.71
CA ALA A 280 11.46 15.86 7.78
C ALA A 280 10.25 16.65 8.31
N ASN A 281 9.22 15.97 8.80
CA ASN A 281 8.03 16.60 9.37
C ASN A 281 8.38 17.47 10.60
N ARG A 282 9.12 16.92 11.57
CA ARG A 282 9.55 17.68 12.77
C ARG A 282 10.39 18.91 12.40
N THR A 283 11.25 18.79 11.39
CA THR A 283 12.08 19.92 10.93
C THR A 283 11.21 21.02 10.33
N ALA A 284 10.22 20.67 9.52
CA ALA A 284 9.29 21.63 8.94
C ALA A 284 8.42 22.30 10.04
N ASP A 285 7.96 21.52 11.04
CA ASP A 285 7.19 22.05 12.17
C ASP A 285 8.01 23.04 13.01
N SER A 286 9.28 22.72 13.29
CA SER A 286 10.18 23.60 14.05
C SER A 286 10.47 24.91 13.32
N ARG A 287 10.45 24.88 11.99
CA ARG A 287 10.60 26.08 11.13
C ARG A 287 9.29 26.82 10.88
N LYS A 288 8.16 26.26 11.34
CA LYS A 288 6.80 26.76 11.06
C LYS A 288 6.50 26.85 9.57
N ASP A 289 7.04 25.90 8.78
CA ASP A 289 6.77 25.84 7.35
C ASP A 289 5.29 25.53 7.10
N SER A 290 4.65 26.30 6.23
CA SER A 290 3.24 26.11 5.83
C SER A 290 3.04 25.05 4.76
N GLY A 291 4.11 24.45 4.24
CA GLY A 291 4.08 23.44 3.21
C GLY A 291 3.51 22.09 3.67
N PRO A 292 3.48 21.10 2.77
CA PRO A 292 2.93 19.77 3.06
C PRO A 292 3.71 19.05 4.16
N ARG A 293 3.11 17.99 4.69
CA ARG A 293 3.74 16.98 5.56
C ARG A 293 3.61 15.62 4.92
N TYR A 294 4.56 14.73 5.20
CA TYR A 294 4.36 13.32 4.94
C TYR A 294 3.30 12.77 5.90
N ASP A 295 2.34 12.06 5.37
CA ASP A 295 1.28 11.42 6.14
C ASP A 295 1.61 9.92 6.20
N VAL A 296 2.10 9.47 7.35
CA VAL A 296 2.76 8.17 7.49
C VAL A 296 2.03 7.31 8.52
N LYS A 297 1.65 6.11 8.10
CA LYS A 297 1.26 5.02 9.00
C LYS A 297 2.17 3.83 8.74
N TYR A 298 2.55 3.13 9.80
CA TYR A 298 3.33 1.91 9.67
C TYR A 298 2.85 0.84 10.64
N GLU A 299 3.00 -0.41 10.21
CA GLU A 299 2.65 -1.60 11.01
C GLU A 299 3.83 -2.57 10.97
N TRP A 300 4.44 -2.78 12.13
CA TRP A 300 5.54 -3.73 12.31
C TRP A 300 5.02 -5.02 12.92
N GLY A 301 5.60 -6.14 12.51
CA GLY A 301 5.29 -7.45 13.05
C GLY A 301 6.50 -8.37 13.08
N ASP A 302 6.23 -9.65 13.12
CA ASP A 302 7.21 -10.74 13.12
C ASP A 302 7.18 -11.53 11.80
N GLY A 303 6.59 -10.96 10.74
CA GLY A 303 6.51 -11.58 9.41
C GLY A 303 7.88 -11.74 8.75
N ALA A 304 7.97 -12.77 7.91
CA ALA A 304 9.08 -12.95 6.98
C ALA A 304 8.80 -12.23 5.64
N HIS A 305 9.72 -12.33 4.68
CA HIS A 305 9.59 -11.74 3.34
C HIS A 305 8.49 -12.42 2.52
N SER A 306 7.23 -12.14 2.86
CA SER A 306 6.06 -12.73 2.22
C SER A 306 4.86 -11.79 2.21
N ASP A 307 3.88 -12.09 1.36
CA ASP A 307 2.63 -11.31 1.27
C ASP A 307 1.65 -11.57 2.44
N ALA A 308 1.95 -12.52 3.35
CA ALA A 308 0.99 -12.93 4.37
C ALA A 308 0.63 -11.79 5.33
N HIS A 309 1.63 -11.06 5.83
CA HIS A 309 1.41 -9.98 6.79
C HIS A 309 0.61 -8.84 6.17
N ILE A 310 1.05 -8.33 5.01
CA ILE A 310 0.28 -7.26 4.34
C ILE A 310 -1.09 -7.74 3.87
N GLY A 311 -1.25 -9.01 3.49
CA GLY A 311 -2.54 -9.57 3.11
C GLY A 311 -3.58 -9.48 4.23
N ALA A 312 -3.17 -9.73 5.48
CA ALA A 312 -4.01 -9.55 6.65
C ALA A 312 -4.36 -8.07 6.91
N LEU A 313 -3.43 -7.16 6.64
CA LEU A 313 -3.58 -5.72 6.88
C LEU A 313 -4.15 -4.93 5.70
N LEU A 314 -4.23 -5.52 4.50
CA LEU A 314 -4.60 -4.82 3.27
C LEU A 314 -5.94 -4.09 3.35
N PRO A 315 -7.01 -4.64 3.96
CA PRO A 315 -8.25 -3.90 4.13
C PRO A 315 -8.07 -2.60 4.93
N ASP A 316 -7.28 -2.63 6.00
CA ASP A 316 -7.04 -1.47 6.85
C ASP A 316 -6.09 -0.47 6.18
N ALA A 317 -5.10 -0.95 5.43
CA ALA A 317 -4.25 -0.10 4.61
C ALA A 317 -5.07 0.68 3.57
N LEU A 318 -6.00 0.02 2.88
CA LEU A 318 -6.87 0.67 1.89
C LEU A 318 -7.84 1.66 2.52
N ARG A 319 -8.44 1.35 3.68
CA ARG A 319 -9.27 2.31 4.43
C ARG A 319 -8.48 3.55 4.81
N TRP A 320 -7.27 3.36 5.29
CA TRP A 320 -6.43 4.46 5.73
C TRP A 320 -5.96 5.32 4.55
N ILE A 321 -5.55 4.71 3.44
CA ILE A 321 -5.11 5.42 2.23
C ILE A 321 -6.22 6.30 1.65
N PHE A 322 -7.46 5.79 1.59
CA PHE A 322 -8.59 6.48 0.98
C PHE A 322 -9.51 7.21 1.98
N ARG A 323 -9.09 7.39 3.26
CA ARG A 323 -9.96 7.93 4.31
C ARG A 323 -10.56 9.32 4.03
N ASP A 324 -9.83 10.16 3.30
CA ASP A 324 -10.25 11.53 2.97
C ASP A 324 -10.80 11.66 1.53
N SER A 325 -10.97 10.56 0.82
CA SER A 325 -11.38 10.53 -0.59
C SER A 325 -12.90 10.37 -0.79
N LYS A 326 -13.69 10.70 0.23
CA LYS A 326 -15.16 10.54 0.24
C LYS A 326 -15.86 11.58 -0.62
#